data_0731b2777e0b2e3e42dd6256843f39fa
#
_entry.id   0731b2777e0b2e3e42dd6256843f39fa
#
_cell.length_a   1.000
_cell.length_b   1.000
_cell.length_c   1.000
_cell.angle_alpha   90.00
_cell.angle_beta   90.00
_cell.angle_gamma   90.00
#
_symmetry.space_group_name_H-M   'P 1'
#
loop_
_entity.id
_entity.type
_entity.pdbx_description
1 polymer ?
#
loop_
_entity_poly.entity_id
_entity_poly.type
_entity_poly.pdbx_seq_one_letter_code
_entity_poly.pdbx_strand_id
1 'polypeptide(L)'
;MCGIVACRTSRPAVEYLRVALRRLEYRGYDSVGVALRTVTGDVARLRTTGRINALDQLVDQWAGTRLDGAGLGHTRWATHGAVTEANAHPHTDCTGRITLVHNGIVENADELRDELRAGGHRFATSVDSEVLCHLVEHARARCGDLFEAVELALSRVKGSWALAAMEAQAGRIVVAANGSPLLVAHAPHGDFAASDIGAIAEWVDEYRVLDDGDVVELAASGRWSRRGGVAGQRPAAIKCTWHACDADRAGYADFMAKEIDEQPEAVSRVLDQLGGGIATGELWAGLGLPPFTRLRVIGCGTSLNAGQVIGHAVRRLGGIPTAITVASEAAEEIPDASQLCLAISQSGETADVLHAMESTAVSGSPVVALTNNPHATLARRAHAVVECAAGTEIGVAATKTFVCQIVAGVALMISALVATNRLASATANRLVDDLRRLPDQLFAAATVAKCVVPPIVDQVGTATGFIFLSRGAGLPYAAEGALKLKELSYRWAEHYPAGELKHGPLALISTGTPVVVIDNGDPKLALNMAEVRARGGHVVSIGPAGCDVPLADIRQQPWGPLESAVPLQIFARNLALALGRDVDKPRNLAKSVTVE
;
A
#
# COMPACT_ATOMS: atom_id res chain seq x y z
N MET A 1 -1.41 -5.28 -7.09
CA MET A 1 -2.86 -5.20 -6.74
C MET A 1 -3.63 -4.69 -7.95
N CYS A 2 -4.82 -5.22 -8.20
CA CYS A 2 -5.67 -4.77 -9.31
C CYS A 2 -6.64 -3.65 -8.86
N GLY A 3 -7.21 -2.92 -9.81
CA GLY A 3 -8.24 -1.91 -9.55
C GLY A 3 -9.57 -2.30 -10.19
N ILE A 4 -10.64 -2.27 -9.41
CA ILE A 4 -12.03 -2.45 -9.89
C ILE A 4 -12.77 -1.14 -9.80
N VAL A 5 -13.55 -0.85 -10.84
CA VAL A 5 -14.64 0.13 -10.81
C VAL A 5 -15.85 -0.46 -11.50
N ALA A 6 -17.02 -0.29 -10.89
CA ALA A 6 -18.30 -0.58 -11.50
C ALA A 6 -19.22 0.63 -11.30
N CYS A 7 -20.05 0.91 -12.28
CA CYS A 7 -21.03 1.99 -12.14
C CYS A 7 -22.33 1.71 -12.89
N ARG A 8 -23.42 2.28 -12.34
CA ARG A 8 -24.73 2.33 -12.95
C ARG A 8 -25.25 3.75 -12.83
N THR A 9 -25.13 4.51 -13.91
CA THR A 9 -25.27 5.97 -13.92
C THR A 9 -26.31 6.45 -14.93
N SER A 10 -26.74 7.69 -14.78
CA SER A 10 -27.66 8.34 -15.73
C SER A 10 -26.99 8.80 -17.03
N ARG A 11 -25.67 8.89 -17.05
CA ARG A 11 -24.83 9.19 -18.23
C ARG A 11 -24.08 7.94 -18.66
N PRO A 12 -23.47 7.93 -19.86
CA PRO A 12 -22.67 6.80 -20.30
C PRO A 12 -21.59 6.42 -19.28
N ALA A 13 -21.52 5.14 -18.90
CA ALA A 13 -20.57 4.63 -17.91
C ALA A 13 -19.10 4.94 -18.25
N VAL A 14 -18.79 5.02 -19.54
CA VAL A 14 -17.43 5.28 -20.04
C VAL A 14 -16.86 6.61 -19.55
N GLU A 15 -17.70 7.63 -19.33
CA GLU A 15 -17.28 8.94 -18.82
C GLU A 15 -16.68 8.82 -17.40
N TYR A 16 -17.27 7.97 -16.57
CA TYR A 16 -16.82 7.71 -15.19
C TYR A 16 -15.66 6.72 -15.15
N LEU A 17 -15.77 5.62 -15.91
CA LEU A 17 -14.78 4.55 -15.87
C LEU A 17 -13.39 5.00 -16.35
N ARG A 18 -13.29 5.85 -17.39
CA ARG A 18 -12.00 6.39 -17.86
C ARG A 18 -11.29 7.18 -16.76
N VAL A 19 -12.00 8.06 -16.07
CA VAL A 19 -11.45 8.88 -14.98
C VAL A 19 -11.04 8.00 -13.80
N ALA A 20 -11.93 7.11 -13.39
CA ALA A 20 -11.72 6.24 -12.24
C ALA A 20 -10.55 5.26 -12.48
N LEU A 21 -10.45 4.64 -13.67
CA LEU A 21 -9.36 3.74 -14.01
C LEU A 21 -8.01 4.47 -14.09
N ARG A 22 -7.99 5.72 -14.55
CA ARG A 22 -6.78 6.55 -14.54
C ARG A 22 -6.27 6.78 -13.13
N ARG A 23 -7.19 6.96 -12.17
CA ARG A 23 -6.87 7.10 -10.75
C ARG A 23 -6.45 5.78 -10.11
N LEU A 24 -6.92 4.64 -10.63
CA LEU A 24 -6.53 3.31 -10.15
C LEU A 24 -5.28 2.73 -10.84
N GLU A 25 -4.70 3.41 -11.82
CA GLU A 25 -3.57 2.89 -12.59
C GLU A 25 -2.34 2.56 -11.71
N TYR A 26 -2.18 3.24 -10.56
CA TYR A 26 -1.12 2.94 -9.60
C TYR A 26 -1.28 1.55 -8.95
N ARG A 27 -2.48 0.97 -8.97
CA ARG A 27 -2.78 -0.36 -8.43
C ARG A 27 -2.43 -1.49 -9.40
N GLY A 28 -2.46 -1.24 -10.71
CA GLY A 28 -2.11 -2.22 -11.73
C GLY A 28 -2.00 -1.58 -13.10
N TYR A 29 -0.97 -1.91 -13.84
CA TYR A 29 -0.66 -1.29 -15.14
C TYR A 29 -0.17 -2.29 -16.20
N ASP A 30 -0.35 -3.60 -15.96
CA ASP A 30 0.01 -4.66 -16.94
C ASP A 30 -1.04 -4.77 -18.05
N SER A 31 -2.30 -4.60 -17.71
CA SER A 31 -3.40 -4.50 -18.66
C SER A 31 -4.55 -3.72 -18.08
N VAL A 32 -5.39 -3.17 -18.95
CA VAL A 32 -6.59 -2.42 -18.58
C VAL A 32 -7.74 -2.77 -19.52
N GLY A 33 -8.96 -2.73 -19.01
CA GLY A 33 -10.13 -2.95 -19.84
C GLY A 33 -11.44 -2.51 -19.21
N VAL A 34 -12.43 -2.38 -20.08
CA VAL A 34 -13.80 -2.02 -19.72
C VAL A 34 -14.81 -2.92 -20.41
N ALA A 35 -15.92 -3.14 -19.74
CA ALA A 35 -17.15 -3.67 -20.33
C ALA A 35 -18.23 -2.58 -20.22
N LEU A 36 -18.72 -2.16 -21.34
CA LEU A 36 -19.67 -1.04 -21.48
C LEU A 36 -20.97 -1.56 -22.09
N ARG A 37 -22.07 -1.39 -21.36
CA ARG A 37 -23.37 -1.75 -21.89
C ARG A 37 -23.80 -0.78 -22.97
N THR A 38 -24.41 -1.28 -24.03
CA THR A 38 -25.04 -0.49 -25.09
C THR A 38 -26.52 -0.27 -24.81
N VAL A 39 -27.12 0.71 -25.43
CA VAL A 39 -28.56 0.97 -25.32
C VAL A 39 -29.43 -0.17 -25.89
N THR A 40 -28.85 -1.08 -26.68
CA THR A 40 -29.51 -2.30 -27.19
C THR A 40 -29.42 -3.47 -26.21
N GLY A 41 -28.66 -3.34 -25.12
CA GLY A 41 -28.49 -4.39 -24.11
C GLY A 41 -27.31 -5.34 -24.38
N ASP A 42 -26.51 -5.07 -25.41
CA ASP A 42 -25.26 -5.77 -25.66
C ASP A 42 -24.11 -5.20 -24.80
N VAL A 43 -22.97 -5.88 -24.74
CA VAL A 43 -21.77 -5.43 -24.03
C VAL A 43 -20.61 -5.24 -25.00
N ALA A 44 -20.11 -4.01 -25.09
CA ALA A 44 -18.84 -3.70 -25.72
C ALA A 44 -17.70 -3.97 -24.73
N ARG A 45 -16.78 -4.87 -25.07
CA ARG A 45 -15.63 -5.21 -24.27
C ARG A 45 -14.35 -4.72 -24.94
N LEU A 46 -13.71 -3.71 -24.34
CA LEU A 46 -12.46 -3.12 -24.82
C LEU A 46 -11.34 -3.42 -23.82
N ARG A 47 -10.25 -4.02 -24.28
CA ARG A 47 -9.12 -4.47 -23.46
C ARG A 47 -7.80 -4.23 -24.17
N THR A 48 -6.75 -4.00 -23.40
CA THR A 48 -5.40 -3.84 -23.93
C THR A 48 -4.34 -4.25 -22.89
N THR A 49 -3.19 -4.73 -23.34
CA THR A 49 -1.99 -4.98 -22.52
C THR A 49 -1.16 -3.70 -22.39
N GLY A 50 -1.77 -2.59 -22.14
CA GLY A 50 -1.11 -1.31 -22.01
C GLY A 50 -1.68 -0.51 -20.86
N ARG A 51 -1.13 0.69 -20.71
CA ARG A 51 -1.62 1.67 -19.73
C ARG A 51 -2.96 2.27 -20.17
N ILE A 52 -3.58 3.04 -19.29
CA ILE A 52 -4.89 3.67 -19.52
C ILE A 52 -4.97 4.46 -20.84
N ASN A 53 -3.88 5.10 -21.27
CA ASN A 53 -3.85 5.85 -22.53
C ASN A 53 -4.12 4.97 -23.77
N ALA A 54 -3.73 3.68 -23.73
CA ALA A 54 -4.04 2.75 -24.80
C ALA A 54 -5.53 2.35 -24.79
N LEU A 55 -6.15 2.23 -23.61
CA LEU A 55 -7.60 2.05 -23.51
C LEU A 55 -8.37 3.28 -24.01
N ASP A 56 -7.90 4.49 -23.68
CA ASP A 56 -8.51 5.72 -24.18
C ASP A 56 -8.59 5.75 -25.71
N GLN A 57 -7.52 5.33 -26.39
CA GLN A 57 -7.50 5.22 -27.85
C GLN A 57 -8.56 4.24 -28.38
N LEU A 58 -8.71 3.08 -27.73
CA LEU A 58 -9.74 2.10 -28.10
C LEU A 58 -11.17 2.64 -27.90
N VAL A 59 -11.38 3.36 -26.81
CA VAL A 59 -12.68 3.99 -26.52
C VAL A 59 -12.97 5.12 -27.53
N ASP A 60 -12.01 5.97 -27.85
CA ASP A 60 -12.17 7.07 -28.80
C ASP A 60 -12.43 6.57 -30.24
N GLN A 61 -11.92 5.39 -30.57
CA GLN A 61 -12.15 4.70 -31.84
C GLN A 61 -13.47 3.91 -31.89
N TRP A 62 -14.21 3.84 -30.77
CA TRP A 62 -15.46 3.09 -30.72
C TRP A 62 -16.53 3.70 -31.64
N ALA A 63 -16.86 2.98 -32.71
CA ALA A 63 -17.87 3.37 -33.70
C ALA A 63 -19.14 2.51 -33.62
N GLY A 64 -19.30 1.72 -32.55
CA GLY A 64 -20.43 0.82 -32.35
C GLY A 64 -21.67 1.53 -31.81
N THR A 65 -22.62 0.73 -31.34
CA THR A 65 -23.88 1.21 -30.76
C THR A 65 -23.63 2.16 -29.57
N ARG A 66 -24.51 3.16 -29.41
CA ARG A 66 -24.45 4.11 -28.29
C ARG A 66 -24.36 3.38 -26.94
N LEU A 67 -23.45 3.84 -26.11
CA LEU A 67 -23.20 3.30 -24.76
C LEU A 67 -24.23 3.87 -23.75
N ASP A 68 -24.60 3.08 -22.77
CA ASP A 68 -25.46 3.52 -21.66
C ASP A 68 -24.70 3.67 -20.33
N GLY A 69 -25.43 3.78 -19.22
CA GLY A 69 -24.89 4.09 -17.91
C GLY A 69 -24.35 2.89 -17.10
N ALA A 70 -24.42 1.67 -17.62
CA ALA A 70 -23.91 0.49 -16.90
C ALA A 70 -22.56 0.04 -17.44
N GLY A 71 -21.59 -0.19 -16.56
CA GLY A 71 -20.27 -0.64 -16.99
C GLY A 71 -19.37 -1.11 -15.86
N LEU A 72 -18.36 -1.90 -16.25
CA LEU A 72 -17.28 -2.41 -15.41
C LEU A 72 -15.94 -1.96 -15.96
N GLY A 73 -15.00 -1.64 -15.10
CA GLY A 73 -13.64 -1.31 -15.46
C GLY A 73 -12.64 -2.02 -14.55
N HIS A 74 -11.46 -2.32 -15.09
CA HIS A 74 -10.42 -3.03 -14.38
C HIS A 74 -9.02 -2.59 -14.82
N THR A 75 -8.12 -2.40 -13.84
CA THR A 75 -6.67 -2.31 -14.06
C THR A 75 -6.03 -3.54 -13.44
N ARG A 76 -5.25 -4.29 -14.22
CA ARG A 76 -4.69 -5.58 -13.82
C ARG A 76 -3.23 -5.47 -13.43
N TRP A 77 -2.90 -6.09 -12.31
CA TRP A 77 -1.58 -6.56 -11.93
C TRP A 77 -1.60 -8.09 -12.08
N ALA A 78 -0.80 -8.64 -12.97
CA ALA A 78 -0.86 -10.06 -13.30
C ALA A 78 -0.23 -10.91 -12.20
N THR A 79 -1.04 -11.69 -11.48
CA THR A 79 -0.62 -12.73 -10.52
C THR A 79 -0.68 -14.10 -11.15
N HIS A 80 -1.72 -14.40 -11.95
CA HIS A 80 -1.93 -15.67 -12.66
C HIS A 80 -2.09 -15.45 -14.15
N GLY A 81 -1.37 -16.25 -14.95
CA GLY A 81 -1.40 -16.19 -16.40
C GLY A 81 -0.58 -15.02 -16.99
N ALA A 82 -0.13 -15.21 -18.22
CA ALA A 82 0.69 -14.22 -18.94
C ALA A 82 -0.05 -12.88 -19.14
N VAL A 83 0.72 -11.81 -19.30
CA VAL A 83 0.19 -10.49 -19.68
C VAL A 83 -0.15 -10.53 -21.18
N THR A 84 -1.41 -10.85 -21.48
CA THR A 84 -1.98 -10.89 -22.83
C THR A 84 -3.34 -10.22 -22.83
N GLU A 85 -3.80 -9.77 -23.98
CA GLU A 85 -5.13 -9.19 -24.13
C GLU A 85 -6.24 -10.21 -23.79
N ALA A 86 -6.06 -11.49 -24.12
CA ALA A 86 -7.01 -12.54 -23.76
C ALA A 86 -7.19 -12.66 -22.23
N ASN A 87 -6.09 -12.54 -21.48
CA ASN A 87 -6.07 -12.63 -20.02
C ASN A 87 -6.43 -11.31 -19.31
N ALA A 88 -6.60 -10.20 -20.05
CA ALA A 88 -7.05 -8.93 -19.48
C ALA A 88 -8.55 -8.99 -19.14
N HIS A 89 -8.91 -8.37 -18.00
CA HIS A 89 -10.31 -8.19 -17.62
C HIS A 89 -10.99 -7.10 -18.47
N PRO A 90 -12.33 -7.13 -18.58
CA PRO A 90 -13.31 -8.08 -18.06
C PRO A 90 -13.37 -9.42 -18.79
N HIS A 91 -13.83 -10.47 -18.09
CA HIS A 91 -14.15 -11.78 -18.66
C HIS A 91 -15.65 -11.91 -18.94
N THR A 92 -16.03 -12.79 -19.86
CA THR A 92 -17.44 -13.05 -20.21
C THR A 92 -17.76 -14.54 -20.13
N ASP A 93 -19.02 -14.85 -19.87
CA ASP A 93 -19.55 -16.19 -19.94
C ASP A 93 -19.61 -16.74 -21.40
N CYS A 94 -20.02 -17.99 -21.57
CA CYS A 94 -20.14 -18.63 -22.87
C CYS A 94 -21.12 -17.93 -23.83
N THR A 95 -22.06 -17.19 -23.28
CA THR A 95 -23.17 -16.58 -24.03
C THR A 95 -23.01 -15.07 -24.21
N GLY A 96 -22.04 -14.44 -23.56
CA GLY A 96 -21.85 -12.98 -23.54
C GLY A 96 -22.88 -12.23 -22.70
N ARG A 97 -23.71 -12.93 -21.92
CA ARG A 97 -24.75 -12.32 -21.07
C ARG A 97 -24.23 -11.82 -19.73
N ILE A 98 -23.19 -12.48 -19.21
CA ILE A 98 -22.56 -12.11 -17.95
C ILE A 98 -21.15 -11.65 -18.22
N THR A 99 -20.79 -10.51 -17.65
CA THR A 99 -19.43 -9.98 -17.72
C THR A 99 -18.95 -9.72 -16.30
N LEU A 100 -17.66 -10.06 -16.01
CA LEU A 100 -17.13 -10.02 -14.66
C LEU A 100 -15.71 -9.46 -14.63
N VAL A 101 -15.41 -8.69 -13.56
CA VAL A 101 -14.07 -8.28 -13.15
C VAL A 101 -13.80 -8.81 -11.75
N HIS A 102 -12.52 -9.13 -11.45
CA HIS A 102 -12.13 -9.79 -10.21
C HIS A 102 -10.73 -9.33 -9.78
N ASN A 103 -10.58 -9.05 -8.49
CA ASN A 103 -9.33 -8.93 -7.76
C ASN A 103 -9.26 -10.06 -6.73
N GLY A 104 -8.14 -10.72 -6.59
CA GLY A 104 -7.95 -11.82 -5.65
C GLY A 104 -7.41 -13.07 -6.32
N ILE A 105 -7.51 -14.20 -5.63
CA ILE A 105 -7.07 -15.51 -6.09
C ILE A 105 -8.15 -16.54 -5.80
N VAL A 106 -8.50 -17.35 -6.80
CA VAL A 106 -9.38 -18.52 -6.65
C VAL A 106 -8.49 -19.74 -6.47
N GLU A 107 -8.29 -20.18 -5.23
CA GLU A 107 -7.37 -21.28 -4.88
C GLU A 107 -7.79 -22.63 -5.48
N ASN A 108 -9.10 -22.87 -5.58
CA ASN A 108 -9.65 -24.10 -6.19
C ASN A 108 -10.07 -23.93 -7.66
N ALA A 109 -9.41 -22.99 -8.39
CA ALA A 109 -9.78 -22.67 -9.77
C ALA A 109 -9.67 -23.86 -10.71
N ASP A 110 -8.66 -24.72 -10.59
CA ASP A 110 -8.47 -25.86 -11.49
C ASP A 110 -9.55 -26.92 -11.28
N GLU A 111 -9.92 -27.23 -10.04
CA GLU A 111 -11.02 -28.15 -9.70
C GLU A 111 -12.35 -27.67 -10.32
N LEU A 112 -12.67 -26.38 -10.09
CA LEU A 112 -13.89 -25.76 -10.61
C LEU A 112 -13.89 -25.69 -12.14
N ARG A 113 -12.74 -25.42 -12.76
CA ARG A 113 -12.56 -25.37 -14.22
C ARG A 113 -12.85 -26.72 -14.87
N ASP A 114 -12.34 -27.79 -14.29
CA ASP A 114 -12.54 -29.15 -14.83
C ASP A 114 -14.01 -29.57 -14.74
N GLU A 115 -14.67 -29.29 -13.63
CA GLU A 115 -16.10 -29.53 -13.47
C GLU A 115 -16.94 -28.72 -14.49
N LEU A 116 -16.65 -27.43 -14.64
CA LEU A 116 -17.36 -26.57 -15.58
C LEU A 116 -17.15 -27.02 -17.04
N ARG A 117 -15.94 -27.45 -17.40
CA ARG A 117 -15.67 -28.04 -18.72
C ARG A 117 -16.48 -29.31 -18.96
N ALA A 118 -16.57 -30.20 -17.96
CA ALA A 118 -17.41 -31.39 -18.03
C ALA A 118 -18.90 -31.00 -18.16
N GLY A 119 -19.32 -29.85 -17.59
CA GLY A 119 -20.64 -29.26 -17.76
C GLY A 119 -20.86 -28.54 -19.10
N GLY A 120 -19.86 -28.52 -20.01
CA GLY A 120 -19.97 -27.94 -21.35
C GLY A 120 -19.53 -26.47 -21.47
N HIS A 121 -19.01 -25.85 -20.40
CA HIS A 121 -18.49 -24.49 -20.46
C HIS A 121 -17.17 -24.42 -21.23
N ARG A 122 -16.97 -23.34 -21.98
CA ARG A 122 -15.80 -23.12 -22.83
C ARG A 122 -14.95 -21.99 -22.28
N PHE A 123 -13.69 -22.27 -21.99
CA PHE A 123 -12.74 -21.32 -21.46
C PHE A 123 -11.85 -20.75 -22.59
N ALA A 124 -11.72 -19.44 -22.62
CA ALA A 124 -10.90 -18.70 -23.58
C ALA A 124 -9.53 -18.32 -23.00
N THR A 125 -9.36 -18.39 -21.68
CA THR A 125 -8.15 -17.95 -20.98
C THR A 125 -7.66 -18.99 -19.98
N SER A 126 -6.44 -18.77 -19.47
CA SER A 126 -5.85 -19.60 -18.40
C SER A 126 -6.03 -18.99 -17.00
N VAL A 127 -6.64 -17.79 -16.87
CA VAL A 127 -6.77 -17.10 -15.59
C VAL A 127 -7.89 -17.70 -14.74
N ASP A 128 -7.71 -17.65 -13.44
CA ASP A 128 -8.66 -18.12 -12.43
C ASP A 128 -9.97 -17.31 -12.45
N SER A 129 -9.91 -16.04 -12.76
CA SER A 129 -11.06 -15.12 -12.78
C SER A 129 -12.14 -15.51 -13.80
N GLU A 130 -11.78 -16.15 -14.92
CA GLU A 130 -12.76 -16.65 -15.89
C GLU A 130 -13.62 -17.77 -15.30
N VAL A 131 -13.07 -18.55 -14.35
CA VAL A 131 -13.80 -19.60 -13.64
C VAL A 131 -14.99 -18.99 -12.88
N LEU A 132 -14.82 -17.84 -12.24
CA LEU A 132 -15.90 -17.13 -11.54
C LEU A 132 -17.02 -16.74 -12.49
N CYS A 133 -16.69 -16.27 -13.70
CA CYS A 133 -17.67 -15.89 -14.70
C CYS A 133 -18.55 -17.08 -15.11
N HIS A 134 -17.94 -18.24 -15.40
CA HIS A 134 -18.65 -19.46 -15.75
C HIS A 134 -19.40 -20.10 -14.57
N LEU A 135 -18.90 -19.97 -13.33
CA LEU A 135 -19.65 -20.37 -12.14
C LEU A 135 -20.95 -19.57 -11.99
N VAL A 136 -20.88 -18.24 -12.18
CA VAL A 136 -22.07 -17.37 -12.14
C VAL A 136 -23.03 -17.74 -13.28
N GLU A 137 -22.54 -17.99 -14.50
CA GLU A 137 -23.34 -18.48 -15.64
C GLU A 137 -24.08 -19.77 -15.27
N HIS A 138 -23.35 -20.77 -14.73
CA HIS A 138 -23.91 -22.04 -14.31
C HIS A 138 -25.00 -21.91 -13.24
N ALA A 139 -24.75 -21.08 -12.24
CA ALA A 139 -25.69 -20.79 -11.18
C ALA A 139 -26.92 -20.01 -11.70
N ARG A 140 -26.70 -19.06 -12.62
CA ARG A 140 -27.77 -18.24 -13.23
C ARG A 140 -28.81 -19.05 -13.99
N ALA A 141 -28.37 -20.15 -14.61
CA ALA A 141 -29.29 -21.08 -15.28
C ALA A 141 -30.25 -21.78 -14.29
N ARG A 142 -29.89 -21.84 -13.00
CA ARG A 142 -30.69 -22.48 -11.94
C ARG A 142 -31.55 -21.49 -11.16
N CYS A 143 -31.00 -20.29 -10.85
CA CYS A 143 -31.64 -19.34 -9.94
C CYS A 143 -32.56 -18.34 -10.63
N GLY A 144 -32.39 -18.05 -11.92
CA GLY A 144 -33.17 -17.05 -12.63
C GLY A 144 -32.87 -15.58 -12.24
N ASP A 145 -31.96 -15.32 -11.29
CA ASP A 145 -31.59 -14.01 -10.76
C ASP A 145 -30.07 -13.88 -10.60
N LEU A 146 -29.49 -12.72 -10.98
CA LEU A 146 -28.04 -12.51 -10.94
C LEU A 146 -27.51 -12.48 -9.50
N PHE A 147 -28.23 -11.88 -8.57
CA PHE A 147 -27.79 -11.77 -7.18
C PHE A 147 -27.67 -13.15 -6.53
N GLU A 148 -28.70 -13.98 -6.64
CA GLU A 148 -28.72 -15.35 -6.13
C GLU A 148 -27.66 -16.22 -6.83
N ALA A 149 -27.45 -15.99 -8.14
CA ALA A 149 -26.42 -16.71 -8.89
C ALA A 149 -25.01 -16.39 -8.40
N VAL A 150 -24.72 -15.14 -8.07
CA VAL A 150 -23.43 -14.74 -7.48
C VAL A 150 -23.26 -15.37 -6.09
N GLU A 151 -24.27 -15.33 -5.23
CA GLU A 151 -24.22 -15.97 -3.90
C GLU A 151 -23.93 -17.48 -4.02
N LEU A 152 -24.66 -18.17 -4.89
CA LEU A 152 -24.50 -19.60 -5.11
C LEU A 152 -23.10 -19.93 -5.68
N ALA A 153 -22.62 -19.16 -6.63
CA ALA A 153 -21.28 -19.31 -7.20
C ALA A 153 -20.20 -19.15 -6.13
N LEU A 154 -20.26 -18.08 -5.33
CA LEU A 154 -19.27 -17.77 -4.32
C LEU A 154 -19.27 -18.75 -3.13
N SER A 155 -20.39 -19.46 -2.89
CA SER A 155 -20.44 -20.50 -1.86
C SER A 155 -19.48 -21.67 -2.14
N ARG A 156 -19.00 -21.81 -3.39
CA ARG A 156 -18.12 -22.88 -3.87
C ARG A 156 -16.67 -22.45 -3.99
N VAL A 157 -16.40 -21.15 -3.93
CA VAL A 157 -15.06 -20.57 -4.13
C VAL A 157 -14.26 -20.63 -2.83
N LYS A 158 -12.99 -21.02 -2.94
CA LYS A 158 -11.99 -20.91 -1.91
C LYS A 158 -10.99 -19.82 -2.30
N GLY A 159 -10.51 -19.04 -1.33
CA GLY A 159 -9.55 -17.96 -1.54
C GLY A 159 -10.13 -16.57 -1.30
N SER A 160 -9.56 -15.56 -1.96
CA SER A 160 -9.94 -14.15 -1.81
C SER A 160 -10.58 -13.60 -3.09
N TRP A 161 -11.54 -12.68 -2.92
CA TRP A 161 -12.13 -11.98 -4.05
C TRP A 161 -12.67 -10.60 -3.67
N ALA A 162 -12.51 -9.66 -4.58
CA ALA A 162 -13.40 -8.53 -4.79
C ALA A 162 -13.86 -8.64 -6.25
N LEU A 163 -15.16 -8.67 -6.50
CA LEU A 163 -15.68 -8.82 -7.86
C LEU A 163 -16.86 -7.91 -8.16
N ALA A 164 -17.04 -7.63 -9.44
CA ALA A 164 -18.28 -7.05 -9.96
C ALA A 164 -18.73 -7.86 -11.18
N ALA A 165 -19.96 -8.33 -11.13
CA ALA A 165 -20.64 -9.07 -12.22
C ALA A 165 -21.78 -8.22 -12.78
N MET A 166 -21.85 -8.09 -14.11
CA MET A 166 -22.88 -7.34 -14.84
C MET A 166 -23.67 -8.26 -15.77
N GLU A 167 -24.99 -8.18 -15.69
CA GLU A 167 -25.89 -8.82 -16.64
C GLU A 167 -26.21 -7.86 -17.80
N ALA A 168 -25.87 -8.26 -19.01
CA ALA A 168 -25.98 -7.41 -20.20
C ALA A 168 -27.39 -6.84 -20.43
N GLN A 169 -28.42 -7.70 -20.44
CA GLN A 169 -29.76 -7.31 -20.82
C GLN A 169 -30.40 -6.28 -19.86
N ALA A 170 -30.28 -6.49 -18.55
CA ALA A 170 -30.90 -5.63 -17.54
C ALA A 170 -29.98 -4.50 -17.05
N GLY A 171 -28.68 -4.56 -17.36
CA GLY A 171 -27.68 -3.64 -16.81
C GLY A 171 -27.57 -3.72 -15.29
N ARG A 172 -27.97 -4.86 -14.71
CA ARG A 172 -27.82 -5.12 -13.27
C ARG A 172 -26.38 -5.44 -12.96
N ILE A 173 -25.91 -4.91 -11.85
CA ILE A 173 -24.57 -5.15 -11.36
C ILE A 173 -24.66 -5.69 -9.93
N VAL A 174 -23.94 -6.77 -9.66
CA VAL A 174 -23.77 -7.36 -8.33
C VAL A 174 -22.29 -7.35 -8.01
N VAL A 175 -21.96 -6.90 -6.82
CA VAL A 175 -20.58 -6.84 -6.32
C VAL A 175 -20.44 -7.67 -5.06
N ALA A 176 -19.25 -8.21 -4.81
CA ALA A 176 -18.98 -9.02 -3.63
C ALA A 176 -17.52 -8.88 -3.19
N ALA A 177 -17.28 -9.05 -1.89
CA ALA A 177 -15.94 -8.97 -1.30
C ALA A 177 -15.70 -10.11 -0.29
N ASN A 178 -14.46 -10.62 -0.27
CA ASN A 178 -13.93 -11.52 0.75
C ASN A 178 -12.40 -11.50 0.69
N GLY A 179 -11.71 -11.02 1.71
CA GLY A 179 -10.25 -10.94 1.75
C GLY A 179 -9.63 -9.96 0.76
N SER A 180 -10.44 -9.24 -0.02
CA SER A 180 -10.01 -8.17 -0.94
C SER A 180 -10.95 -6.97 -0.81
N PRO A 181 -10.44 -5.73 -0.76
CA PRO A 181 -11.24 -4.55 -0.47
C PRO A 181 -12.18 -4.18 -1.63
N LEU A 182 -13.41 -3.86 -1.28
CA LEU A 182 -14.40 -3.26 -2.19
C LEU A 182 -15.32 -2.33 -1.41
N LEU A 183 -15.72 -1.24 -2.02
CA LEU A 183 -16.68 -0.28 -1.45
C LEU A 183 -17.79 0.03 -2.44
N VAL A 184 -18.92 0.46 -1.91
CA VAL A 184 -20.07 0.92 -2.69
C VAL A 184 -20.50 2.32 -2.25
N ALA A 185 -20.99 3.10 -3.18
CA ALA A 185 -21.51 4.44 -2.94
C ALA A 185 -22.73 4.73 -3.82
N HIS A 186 -23.62 5.55 -3.28
CA HIS A 186 -24.81 6.03 -3.97
C HIS A 186 -24.74 7.55 -4.08
N ALA A 187 -24.99 8.07 -5.26
CA ALA A 187 -24.95 9.49 -5.55
C ALA A 187 -26.12 9.90 -6.46
N PRO A 188 -26.43 11.19 -6.58
CA PRO A 188 -27.49 11.65 -7.49
C PRO A 188 -27.28 11.24 -8.95
N HIS A 189 -26.04 10.99 -9.35
CA HIS A 189 -25.65 10.61 -10.72
C HIS A 189 -25.75 9.11 -10.97
N GLY A 190 -25.84 8.28 -9.93
CA GLY A 190 -25.89 6.84 -10.02
C GLY A 190 -25.19 6.12 -8.87
N ASP A 191 -25.02 4.83 -9.04
CA ASP A 191 -24.45 3.92 -8.07
C ASP A 191 -23.06 3.50 -8.53
N PHE A 192 -22.12 3.42 -7.58
CA PHE A 192 -20.72 3.14 -7.84
C PHE A 192 -20.20 2.02 -6.92
N ALA A 193 -19.30 1.20 -7.44
CA ALA A 193 -18.44 0.35 -6.63
C ALA A 193 -17.00 0.52 -7.08
N ALA A 194 -16.06 0.49 -6.13
CA ALA A 194 -14.65 0.63 -6.42
C ALA A 194 -13.80 -0.13 -5.39
N SER A 195 -12.61 -0.54 -5.79
CA SER A 195 -11.62 -1.12 -4.87
C SER A 195 -10.85 -0.07 -4.07
N ASP A 196 -11.05 1.23 -4.38
CA ASP A 196 -10.44 2.36 -3.69
C ASP A 196 -11.30 3.60 -3.84
N ILE A 197 -11.48 4.35 -2.74
CA ILE A 197 -12.32 5.56 -2.74
C ILE A 197 -11.81 6.64 -3.69
N GLY A 198 -10.49 6.75 -3.86
CA GLY A 198 -9.88 7.72 -4.77
C GLY A 198 -10.36 7.61 -6.22
N ALA A 199 -10.85 6.44 -6.63
CA ALA A 199 -11.41 6.24 -7.96
C ALA A 199 -12.69 7.06 -8.19
N ILE A 200 -13.55 7.18 -7.18
CA ILE A 200 -14.91 7.70 -7.29
C ILE A 200 -15.20 8.93 -6.41
N ALA A 201 -14.22 9.38 -5.64
CA ALA A 201 -14.37 10.41 -4.62
C ALA A 201 -15.00 11.73 -5.08
N GLU A 202 -14.80 12.13 -6.35
CA GLU A 202 -15.39 13.39 -6.88
C GLU A 202 -16.90 13.32 -7.12
N TRP A 203 -17.49 12.11 -7.10
CA TRP A 203 -18.91 11.90 -7.41
C TRP A 203 -19.74 11.50 -6.21
N VAL A 204 -19.11 11.22 -5.06
CA VAL A 204 -19.75 10.64 -3.89
C VAL A 204 -19.41 11.40 -2.62
N ASP A 205 -20.42 11.66 -1.78
CA ASP A 205 -20.25 12.31 -0.48
C ASP A 205 -20.02 11.28 0.63
N GLU A 206 -20.56 10.07 0.46
CA GLU A 206 -20.49 8.97 1.41
C GLU A 206 -20.31 7.63 0.69
N TYR A 207 -19.66 6.69 1.35
CA TYR A 207 -19.49 5.32 0.85
C TYR A 207 -19.59 4.31 1.99
N ARG A 208 -19.71 3.02 1.63
CA ARG A 208 -19.67 1.89 2.57
C ARG A 208 -18.64 0.89 2.11
N VAL A 209 -17.81 0.42 3.04
CA VAL A 209 -16.85 -0.66 2.77
C VAL A 209 -17.56 -1.98 3.00
N LEU A 210 -17.42 -2.91 2.07
CA LEU A 210 -17.96 -4.26 2.22
C LEU A 210 -17.15 -5.03 3.26
N ASP A 211 -17.86 -5.80 4.08
CA ASP A 211 -17.24 -6.79 4.95
C ASP A 211 -16.99 -8.10 4.18
N ASP A 212 -16.12 -8.94 4.72
CA ASP A 212 -15.84 -10.26 4.14
C ASP A 212 -17.10 -11.11 4.05
N GLY A 213 -17.38 -11.60 2.84
CA GLY A 213 -18.54 -12.39 2.52
C GLY A 213 -19.79 -11.58 2.11
N ASP A 214 -19.73 -10.26 2.09
CA ASP A 214 -20.84 -9.43 1.61
C ASP A 214 -21.05 -9.60 0.10
N VAL A 215 -22.33 -9.69 -0.28
CA VAL A 215 -22.82 -9.64 -1.67
C VAL A 215 -23.85 -8.53 -1.77
N VAL A 216 -23.67 -7.62 -2.73
CA VAL A 216 -24.44 -6.38 -2.83
C VAL A 216 -24.92 -6.15 -4.26
N GLU A 217 -26.22 -5.91 -4.43
CA GLU A 217 -26.76 -5.40 -5.69
C GLU A 217 -26.52 -3.89 -5.78
N LEU A 218 -25.84 -3.45 -6.82
CA LEU A 218 -25.43 -2.05 -6.99
C LEU A 218 -26.64 -1.18 -7.40
N ALA A 219 -27.38 -0.74 -6.40
CA ALA A 219 -28.52 0.16 -6.51
C ALA A 219 -28.79 0.81 -5.15
N ALA A 220 -29.39 2.00 -5.11
CA ALA A 220 -29.67 2.73 -3.88
C ALA A 220 -30.50 1.91 -2.85
N SER A 221 -31.45 1.13 -3.32
CA SER A 221 -32.24 0.17 -2.53
C SER A 221 -31.87 -1.29 -2.78
N GLY A 222 -30.67 -1.53 -3.31
CA GLY A 222 -30.21 -2.86 -3.70
C GLY A 222 -30.17 -3.85 -2.54
N ARG A 223 -30.26 -5.13 -2.86
CA ARG A 223 -30.14 -6.23 -1.90
C ARG A 223 -28.74 -6.25 -1.30
N TRP A 224 -28.65 -6.66 -0.03
CA TRP A 224 -27.42 -6.85 0.70
C TRP A 224 -27.51 -8.15 1.50
N SER A 225 -26.63 -9.07 1.23
CA SER A 225 -26.53 -10.31 2.00
C SER A 225 -25.10 -10.56 2.43
N ARG A 226 -24.94 -11.47 3.36
CA ARG A 226 -23.65 -12.01 3.78
C ARG A 226 -23.58 -13.49 3.44
N ARG A 227 -22.37 -14.03 3.28
CA ARG A 227 -22.12 -15.43 2.90
C ARG A 227 -23.06 -16.39 3.62
N GLY A 228 -23.76 -17.22 2.85
CA GLY A 228 -24.79 -18.15 3.35
C GLY A 228 -26.23 -17.63 3.28
N GLY A 229 -26.49 -16.51 2.56
CA GLY A 229 -27.84 -16.01 2.33
C GLY A 229 -28.51 -15.34 3.54
N VAL A 230 -27.74 -15.06 4.59
CA VAL A 230 -28.23 -14.32 5.76
C VAL A 230 -28.34 -12.85 5.39
N ALA A 231 -29.49 -12.21 5.67
CA ALA A 231 -29.67 -10.77 5.46
C ALA A 231 -28.52 -10.01 6.16
N GLY A 232 -27.62 -9.39 5.39
CA GLY A 232 -26.49 -8.64 5.90
C GLY A 232 -26.94 -7.31 6.48
N GLN A 233 -26.39 -6.93 7.62
CA GLN A 233 -26.54 -5.55 8.08
C GLN A 233 -25.60 -4.67 7.24
N ARG A 234 -26.14 -3.64 6.61
CA ARG A 234 -25.34 -2.68 5.82
C ARG A 234 -24.34 -2.00 6.76
N PRO A 235 -23.02 -1.99 6.43
CA PRO A 235 -22.04 -1.25 7.19
C PRO A 235 -22.40 0.24 7.30
N ALA A 236 -21.89 0.91 8.33
CA ALA A 236 -22.10 2.34 8.50
C ALA A 236 -21.56 3.13 7.29
N ALA A 237 -22.26 4.20 6.91
CA ALA A 237 -21.76 5.12 5.89
C ALA A 237 -20.54 5.89 6.43
N ILE A 238 -19.52 6.02 5.60
CA ILE A 238 -18.30 6.77 5.87
C ILE A 238 -18.35 8.03 5.00
N LYS A 239 -18.14 9.18 5.60
CA LYS A 239 -18.08 10.45 4.85
C LYS A 239 -16.81 10.46 3.98
N CYS A 240 -16.95 10.79 2.71
CA CYS A 240 -15.82 10.96 1.81
C CYS A 240 -15.09 12.26 2.14
N THR A 241 -13.87 12.16 2.62
CA THR A 241 -12.99 13.30 2.90
C THR A 241 -11.90 13.48 1.84
N TRP A 242 -11.93 12.64 0.82
CA TRP A 242 -10.97 12.64 -0.28
C TRP A 242 -11.35 13.68 -1.33
N HIS A 243 -10.36 14.40 -1.85
CA HIS A 243 -10.57 15.37 -2.92
C HIS A 243 -9.83 14.96 -4.19
N ALA A 244 -10.42 15.24 -5.36
CA ALA A 244 -9.81 14.90 -6.63
C ALA A 244 -8.44 15.53 -6.86
N CYS A 245 -8.18 16.71 -6.27
CA CYS A 245 -6.88 17.38 -6.32
C CYS A 245 -5.77 16.64 -5.57
N ASP A 246 -6.10 15.73 -4.64
CA ASP A 246 -5.10 14.94 -3.92
C ASP A 246 -4.33 14.01 -4.86
N ALA A 247 -4.96 13.61 -5.98
CA ALA A 247 -4.37 12.79 -7.02
C ALA A 247 -3.70 13.60 -8.15
N ASP A 248 -3.49 14.90 -7.97
CA ASP A 248 -2.81 15.76 -8.96
C ASP A 248 -1.32 15.90 -8.60
N ARG A 249 -0.48 15.95 -9.62
CA ARG A 249 0.94 16.25 -9.47
C ARG A 249 1.23 17.69 -9.03
N ALA A 250 0.26 18.59 -9.08
CA ALA A 250 0.39 19.99 -8.70
C ALA A 250 1.62 20.71 -9.31
N GLY A 251 1.94 20.39 -10.58
CA GLY A 251 3.07 20.96 -11.31
C GLY A 251 4.41 20.24 -11.12
N TYR A 252 4.50 19.24 -10.28
CA TYR A 252 5.70 18.41 -10.15
C TYR A 252 5.89 17.48 -11.35
N ALA A 253 7.15 17.15 -11.65
CA ALA A 253 7.50 16.24 -12.74
C ALA A 253 6.95 14.83 -12.52
N ASP A 254 6.94 14.37 -11.27
CA ASP A 254 6.45 13.07 -10.81
C ASP A 254 5.85 13.17 -9.41
N PHE A 255 5.05 12.16 -9.02
CA PHE A 255 4.44 12.10 -7.69
C PHE A 255 5.48 11.93 -6.59
N MET A 256 6.54 11.17 -6.83
CA MET A 256 7.58 10.98 -5.83
C MET A 256 8.23 12.31 -5.43
N ALA A 257 8.49 13.22 -6.38
CA ALA A 257 9.02 14.54 -6.08
C ALA A 257 8.07 15.36 -5.21
N LYS A 258 6.76 15.35 -5.54
CA LYS A 258 5.71 15.99 -4.75
C LYS A 258 5.67 15.43 -3.32
N GLU A 259 5.63 14.12 -3.20
CA GLU A 259 5.50 13.41 -1.94
C GLU A 259 6.73 13.56 -1.03
N ILE A 260 7.93 13.70 -1.61
CA ILE A 260 9.14 14.06 -0.87
C ILE A 260 9.00 15.48 -0.28
N ASP A 261 8.52 16.43 -1.06
CA ASP A 261 8.35 17.82 -0.62
C ASP A 261 7.20 18.02 0.38
N GLU A 262 6.21 17.15 0.35
CA GLU A 262 5.08 17.16 1.30
C GLU A 262 5.42 16.59 2.68
N GLN A 263 6.58 15.98 2.89
CA GLN A 263 6.94 15.35 4.17
C GLN A 263 6.86 16.29 5.37
N PRO A 264 7.37 17.54 5.31
CA PRO A 264 7.28 18.48 6.42
C PRO A 264 5.84 18.76 6.85
N GLU A 265 4.96 19.02 5.87
CA GLU A 265 3.54 19.28 6.14
C GLU A 265 2.82 18.02 6.65
N ALA A 266 3.13 16.86 6.08
CA ALA A 266 2.56 15.59 6.51
C ALA A 266 2.92 15.28 7.97
N VAL A 267 4.16 15.50 8.38
CA VAL A 267 4.59 15.34 9.78
C VAL A 267 3.89 16.31 10.71
N SER A 268 3.73 17.59 10.31
CA SER A 268 2.96 18.56 11.08
C SER A 268 1.54 18.07 11.29
N ARG A 269 0.88 17.62 10.26
CA ARG A 269 -0.49 17.07 10.31
C ARG A 269 -0.61 15.86 11.25
N VAL A 270 0.36 14.93 11.22
CA VAL A 270 0.43 13.80 12.16
C VAL A 270 0.47 14.29 13.60
N LEU A 271 1.35 15.23 13.92
CA LEU A 271 1.52 15.74 15.27
C LEU A 271 0.31 16.54 15.76
N ASP A 272 -0.35 17.29 14.87
CA ASP A 272 -1.59 18.01 15.17
C ASP A 272 -2.74 17.05 15.45
N GLN A 273 -2.88 16.00 14.64
CA GLN A 273 -3.94 14.99 14.79
C GLN A 273 -3.77 14.17 16.08
N LEU A 274 -2.55 13.83 16.47
CA LEU A 274 -2.28 13.11 17.72
C LEU A 274 -2.47 14.00 18.97
N GLY A 275 -2.46 15.30 18.77
CA GLY A 275 -2.80 16.28 19.81
C GLY A 275 -1.82 16.39 20.96
N GLY A 276 -2.28 17.04 22.05
CA GLY A 276 -1.48 17.34 23.24
C GLY A 276 -1.22 16.16 24.19
N GLY A 277 -1.89 15.03 23.99
CA GLY A 277 -1.90 13.89 24.92
C GLY A 277 -0.66 12.98 24.86
N ILE A 278 0.35 13.29 24.01
CA ILE A 278 1.55 12.45 23.85
C ILE A 278 2.37 12.46 25.16
N ALA A 279 2.73 13.63 25.66
CA ALA A 279 3.61 13.78 26.82
C ALA A 279 2.92 13.51 28.17
N THR A 280 1.59 13.51 28.20
CA THR A 280 0.77 13.21 29.39
C THR A 280 0.37 11.74 29.50
N GLY A 281 0.50 10.95 28.42
CA GLY A 281 0.03 9.57 28.34
C GLY A 281 -1.46 9.44 27.96
N GLU A 282 -2.15 10.54 27.71
CA GLU A 282 -3.59 10.56 27.37
C GLU A 282 -3.86 9.94 26.00
N LEU A 283 -2.95 10.08 25.03
CA LEU A 283 -3.07 9.42 23.72
C LEU A 283 -3.19 7.90 23.91
N TRP A 284 -2.31 7.29 24.70
CA TRP A 284 -2.37 5.85 25.00
C TRP A 284 -3.60 5.48 25.80
N ALA A 285 -3.91 6.23 26.85
CA ALA A 285 -5.07 5.98 27.70
C ALA A 285 -6.39 6.01 26.90
N GLY A 286 -6.50 6.90 25.91
CA GLY A 286 -7.65 7.01 25.02
C GLY A 286 -7.88 5.78 24.13
N LEU A 287 -6.86 4.96 23.91
CA LEU A 287 -7.00 3.71 23.14
C LEU A 287 -7.59 2.54 23.97
N GLY A 288 -7.68 2.67 25.30
CA GLY A 288 -8.23 1.63 26.17
C GLY A 288 -7.41 0.34 26.24
N LEU A 289 -6.14 0.37 25.84
CA LEU A 289 -5.27 -0.80 25.79
C LEU A 289 -4.60 -1.09 27.14
N PRO A 290 -4.38 -2.38 27.48
CA PRO A 290 -3.69 -2.75 28.69
C PRO A 290 -2.21 -2.38 28.65
N PRO A 291 -1.55 -2.26 29.82
CA PRO A 291 -0.09 -2.16 29.90
C PRO A 291 0.57 -3.40 29.27
N PHE A 292 1.73 -3.21 28.67
CA PHE A 292 2.50 -4.30 28.04
C PHE A 292 3.95 -4.32 28.55
N THR A 293 4.56 -5.49 28.50
CA THR A 293 5.95 -5.69 28.92
C THR A 293 6.87 -6.07 27.77
N ARG A 294 6.31 -6.39 26.63
CA ARG A 294 7.00 -6.71 25.37
C ARG A 294 6.28 -6.03 24.21
N LEU A 295 7.01 -5.67 23.18
CA LEU A 295 6.48 -5.16 21.93
C LEU A 295 6.83 -6.12 20.79
N ARG A 296 5.86 -6.50 19.99
CA ARG A 296 6.08 -7.12 18.67
C ARG A 296 5.65 -6.15 17.60
N VAL A 297 6.54 -5.87 16.66
CA VAL A 297 6.24 -5.06 15.47
C VAL A 297 6.14 -5.99 14.27
N ILE A 298 5.06 -5.87 13.52
CA ILE A 298 4.77 -6.68 12.34
C ILE A 298 4.59 -5.75 11.13
N GLY A 299 5.25 -6.05 10.02
CA GLY A 299 5.14 -5.28 8.78
C GLY A 299 5.94 -5.90 7.64
N CYS A 300 5.86 -5.27 6.47
CA CYS A 300 6.62 -5.61 5.26
C CYS A 300 7.36 -4.38 4.73
N GLY A 301 8.52 -4.59 4.09
CA GLY A 301 9.26 -3.56 3.35
C GLY A 301 9.48 -2.28 4.15
N THR A 302 9.09 -1.14 3.58
CA THR A 302 9.22 0.19 4.20
C THR A 302 8.53 0.28 5.56
N SER A 303 7.35 -0.33 5.73
CA SER A 303 6.64 -0.35 7.01
C SER A 303 7.39 -1.15 8.09
N LEU A 304 8.09 -2.23 7.71
CA LEU A 304 8.96 -2.96 8.61
C LEU A 304 10.17 -2.12 9.02
N ASN A 305 10.78 -1.38 8.09
CA ASN A 305 11.88 -0.46 8.39
C ASN A 305 11.44 0.64 9.36
N ALA A 306 10.24 1.22 9.16
CA ALA A 306 9.66 2.15 10.12
C ALA A 306 9.44 1.51 11.50
N GLY A 307 8.96 0.29 11.52
CA GLY A 307 8.78 -0.52 12.73
C GLY A 307 10.08 -0.80 13.48
N GLN A 308 11.19 -1.02 12.76
CA GLN A 308 12.52 -1.16 13.38
C GLN A 308 12.96 0.12 14.11
N VAL A 309 12.67 1.30 13.54
CA VAL A 309 12.93 2.60 14.19
C VAL A 309 12.09 2.74 15.46
N ILE A 310 10.79 2.46 15.38
CA ILE A 310 9.88 2.51 16.53
C ILE A 310 10.36 1.55 17.63
N GLY A 311 10.68 0.31 17.27
CA GLY A 311 11.18 -0.70 18.20
C GLY A 311 12.51 -0.29 18.85
N HIS A 312 13.40 0.38 18.10
CA HIS A 312 14.64 0.93 18.66
C HIS A 312 14.34 2.00 19.72
N ALA A 313 13.43 2.92 19.43
CA ALA A 313 13.02 3.97 20.34
C ALA A 313 12.43 3.39 21.64
N VAL A 314 11.56 2.38 21.53
CA VAL A 314 10.93 1.72 22.68
C VAL A 314 11.98 1.02 23.57
N ARG A 315 12.92 0.30 22.97
CA ARG A 315 14.03 -0.32 23.73
C ARG A 315 14.86 0.72 24.46
N ARG A 316 15.21 1.81 23.79
CA ARG A 316 16.07 2.87 24.34
C ARG A 316 15.39 3.68 25.44
N LEU A 317 14.11 4.00 25.29
CA LEU A 317 13.36 4.85 26.22
C LEU A 317 12.75 4.07 27.40
N GLY A 318 12.20 2.91 27.13
CA GLY A 318 11.41 2.14 28.10
C GLY A 318 12.06 0.85 28.59
N GLY A 319 13.21 0.44 28.02
CA GLY A 319 13.83 -0.85 28.33
C GLY A 319 12.94 -2.06 27.99
N ILE A 320 11.98 -1.90 27.07
CA ILE A 320 11.01 -2.94 26.71
C ILE A 320 11.62 -3.83 25.61
N PRO A 321 11.72 -5.15 25.81
CA PRO A 321 12.08 -6.10 24.76
C PRO A 321 11.18 -5.96 23.56
N THR A 322 11.77 -5.88 22.36
CA THR A 322 11.02 -5.70 21.11
C THR A 322 11.44 -6.73 20.08
N ALA A 323 10.49 -7.50 19.57
CA ALA A 323 10.62 -8.37 18.42
C ALA A 323 10.19 -7.60 17.15
N ILE A 324 10.94 -7.80 16.07
CA ILE A 324 10.61 -7.27 14.74
C ILE A 324 10.35 -8.47 13.84
N THR A 325 9.12 -8.61 13.38
CA THR A 325 8.65 -9.78 12.63
C THR A 325 8.31 -9.36 11.20
N VAL A 326 8.92 -10.00 10.21
CA VAL A 326 8.47 -9.92 8.82
C VAL A 326 7.10 -10.59 8.76
N ALA A 327 6.10 -9.93 8.20
CA ALA A 327 4.73 -10.41 8.29
C ALA A 327 4.53 -11.81 7.67
N SER A 328 5.18 -12.12 6.54
CA SER A 328 5.14 -13.45 5.91
C SER A 328 5.69 -14.57 6.80
N GLU A 329 6.56 -14.25 7.77
CA GLU A 329 7.20 -15.23 8.67
C GLU A 329 6.50 -15.32 10.03
N ALA A 330 5.39 -14.62 10.22
CA ALA A 330 4.72 -14.52 11.52
C ALA A 330 4.21 -15.87 12.06
N ALA A 331 3.91 -16.83 11.19
CA ALA A 331 3.44 -18.16 11.58
C ALA A 331 4.50 -18.96 12.37
N GLU A 332 5.79 -18.68 12.14
CA GLU A 332 6.91 -19.35 12.83
C GLU A 332 7.21 -18.75 14.21
N GLU A 333 6.55 -17.66 14.57
CA GLU A 333 6.80 -16.94 15.81
C GLU A 333 6.07 -17.56 17.01
N ILE A 334 6.72 -17.53 18.17
CA ILE A 334 6.15 -18.03 19.40
C ILE A 334 5.13 -17.01 19.97
N PRO A 335 3.90 -17.42 20.28
CA PRO A 335 2.90 -16.53 20.87
C PRO A 335 3.30 -16.10 22.29
N ASP A 336 3.01 -14.84 22.63
CA ASP A 336 3.25 -14.27 23.96
C ASP A 336 2.10 -13.30 24.31
N ALA A 337 1.17 -13.76 25.14
CA ALA A 337 0.00 -12.96 25.53
C ALA A 337 0.34 -11.69 26.35
N SER A 338 1.58 -11.54 26.84
CA SER A 338 2.04 -10.34 27.56
C SER A 338 2.54 -9.22 26.65
N GLN A 339 2.59 -9.47 25.34
CA GLN A 339 3.07 -8.51 24.34
C GLN A 339 1.96 -7.60 23.84
N LEU A 340 2.36 -6.42 23.39
CA LEU A 340 1.57 -5.58 22.48
C LEU A 340 2.03 -5.87 21.04
N CYS A 341 1.11 -6.07 20.12
CA CYS A 341 1.41 -6.17 18.71
C CYS A 341 1.14 -4.83 18.02
N LEU A 342 2.15 -4.27 17.35
CA LEU A 342 2.04 -3.10 16.49
C LEU A 342 2.12 -3.56 15.03
N ALA A 343 0.98 -3.64 14.36
CA ALA A 343 0.88 -4.01 12.95
C ALA A 343 0.92 -2.76 12.08
N ILE A 344 1.89 -2.68 11.17
CA ILE A 344 2.16 -1.49 10.35
C ILE A 344 1.91 -1.80 8.89
N SER A 345 0.98 -1.08 8.27
CA SER A 345 0.71 -1.14 6.82
C SER A 345 0.18 0.20 6.32
N GLN A 346 0.80 0.75 5.28
CA GLN A 346 0.35 2.01 4.68
C GLN A 346 -1.10 1.90 4.21
N SER A 347 -1.42 0.89 3.43
CA SER A 347 -2.77 0.66 2.91
C SER A 347 -3.74 0.06 3.93
N GLY A 348 -3.21 -0.68 4.91
CA GLY A 348 -3.99 -1.52 5.81
C GLY A 348 -4.63 -2.75 5.13
N GLU A 349 -4.18 -3.06 3.90
CA GLU A 349 -4.70 -4.16 3.06
C GLU A 349 -3.58 -5.12 2.64
N THR A 350 -2.39 -5.05 3.24
CA THR A 350 -1.28 -5.95 2.93
C THR A 350 -1.61 -7.37 3.38
N ALA A 351 -1.66 -8.33 2.43
CA ALA A 351 -2.10 -9.70 2.70
C ALA A 351 -1.30 -10.35 3.83
N ASP A 352 0.04 -10.34 3.73
CA ASP A 352 0.91 -10.92 4.76
C ASP A 352 0.64 -10.32 6.16
N VAL A 353 0.38 -9.00 6.26
CA VAL A 353 0.08 -8.37 7.55
C VAL A 353 -1.27 -8.82 8.09
N LEU A 354 -2.27 -8.97 7.22
CA LEU A 354 -3.59 -9.46 7.61
C LEU A 354 -3.54 -10.93 8.06
N HIS A 355 -2.80 -11.78 7.35
CA HIS A 355 -2.58 -13.18 7.74
C HIS A 355 -1.77 -13.29 9.03
N ALA A 356 -0.75 -12.44 9.21
CA ALA A 356 0.00 -12.38 10.46
C ALA A 356 -0.90 -12.08 11.66
N MET A 357 -1.95 -11.28 11.50
CA MET A 357 -2.93 -11.01 12.56
C MET A 357 -3.80 -12.23 12.93
N GLU A 358 -3.96 -13.18 12.03
CA GLU A 358 -4.67 -14.44 12.25
C GLU A 358 -3.74 -15.53 12.79
N SER A 359 -2.43 -15.30 12.78
CA SER A 359 -1.42 -16.26 13.21
C SER A 359 -1.38 -16.43 14.74
N THR A 360 -0.77 -17.53 15.17
CA THR A 360 -0.53 -17.82 16.60
C THR A 360 0.36 -16.78 17.26
N ALA A 361 1.25 -16.12 16.52
CA ALA A 361 2.14 -15.06 17.00
C ALA A 361 1.41 -13.90 17.67
N VAL A 362 0.17 -13.64 17.27
CA VAL A 362 -0.67 -12.53 17.75
C VAL A 362 -1.80 -13.00 18.66
N SER A 363 -2.02 -14.32 18.75
CA SER A 363 -3.12 -14.91 19.51
C SER A 363 -3.11 -14.45 20.98
N GLY A 364 -4.23 -13.85 21.42
CA GLY A 364 -4.40 -13.34 22.78
C GLY A 364 -3.67 -12.02 23.07
N SER A 365 -2.98 -11.42 22.11
CA SER A 365 -2.28 -10.15 22.26
C SER A 365 -3.15 -8.98 21.80
N PRO A 366 -3.14 -7.82 22.49
CA PRO A 366 -3.71 -6.60 21.93
C PRO A 366 -2.97 -6.18 20.67
N VAL A 367 -3.72 -5.78 19.64
CA VAL A 367 -3.16 -5.31 18.37
C VAL A 367 -3.49 -3.84 18.15
N VAL A 368 -2.48 -3.06 17.85
CA VAL A 368 -2.61 -1.68 17.34
C VAL A 368 -2.29 -1.68 15.86
N ALA A 369 -3.22 -1.19 15.05
CA ALA A 369 -2.98 -0.89 13.64
C ALA A 369 -2.36 0.50 13.51
N LEU A 370 -1.21 0.60 12.85
CA LEU A 370 -0.62 1.86 12.40
C LEU A 370 -0.75 1.91 10.88
N THR A 371 -1.69 2.71 10.39
CA THR A 371 -2.07 2.72 8.97
C THR A 371 -2.37 4.14 8.48
N ASN A 372 -2.29 4.36 7.17
CA ASN A 372 -2.71 5.60 6.53
C ASN A 372 -4.20 5.58 6.08
N ASN A 373 -4.86 4.43 6.25
CA ASN A 373 -6.27 4.26 5.95
C ASN A 373 -7.02 3.71 7.17
N PRO A 374 -7.70 4.56 7.96
CA PRO A 374 -8.40 4.14 9.18
C PRO A 374 -9.64 3.25 8.90
N HIS A 375 -10.03 3.08 7.66
CA HIS A 375 -11.17 2.25 7.24
C HIS A 375 -10.74 0.93 6.58
N ALA A 376 -9.44 0.68 6.49
CA ALA A 376 -8.89 -0.55 5.93
C ALA A 376 -9.20 -1.80 6.78
N THR A 377 -9.02 -2.97 6.19
CA THR A 377 -9.25 -4.26 6.86
C THR A 377 -8.42 -4.41 8.12
N LEU A 378 -7.13 -4.02 8.09
CA LEU A 378 -6.26 -4.01 9.27
C LEU A 378 -6.85 -3.16 10.40
N ALA A 379 -7.34 -1.96 10.08
CA ALA A 379 -7.93 -1.06 11.06
C ALA A 379 -9.21 -1.64 11.69
N ARG A 380 -10.07 -2.28 10.87
CA ARG A 380 -11.31 -2.89 11.36
C ARG A 380 -11.10 -4.12 12.23
N ARG A 381 -9.98 -4.84 12.06
CA ARG A 381 -9.64 -6.06 12.81
C ARG A 381 -8.79 -5.79 14.06
N ALA A 382 -8.14 -4.64 14.15
CA ALA A 382 -7.29 -4.28 15.27
C ALA A 382 -8.10 -3.85 16.51
N HIS A 383 -7.51 -3.97 17.70
CA HIS A 383 -8.10 -3.51 18.95
C HIS A 383 -8.08 -1.98 19.06
N ALA A 384 -7.09 -1.34 18.45
CA ALA A 384 -6.99 0.10 18.37
C ALA A 384 -6.31 0.52 17.05
N VAL A 385 -6.58 1.74 16.61
CA VAL A 385 -6.07 2.28 15.35
C VAL A 385 -5.36 3.60 15.62
N VAL A 386 -4.19 3.74 15.03
CA VAL A 386 -3.47 5.02 14.95
C VAL A 386 -3.23 5.33 13.48
N GLU A 387 -3.77 6.44 13.04
CA GLU A 387 -3.58 6.90 11.68
C GLU A 387 -2.24 7.64 11.54
N CYS A 388 -1.48 7.30 10.50
CA CYS A 388 -0.23 8.02 10.22
C CYS A 388 -0.42 9.29 9.38
N ALA A 389 -1.67 9.65 9.04
CA ALA A 389 -2.11 10.92 8.45
C ALA A 389 -1.19 11.52 7.37
N ALA A 390 -0.51 10.64 6.60
CA ALA A 390 0.41 11.08 5.55
C ALA A 390 -0.31 11.74 4.36
N GLY A 391 -1.64 11.61 4.30
CA GLY A 391 -2.44 11.98 3.14
C GLY A 391 -2.24 10.99 1.99
N THR A 392 -2.71 11.35 0.81
CA THR A 392 -2.61 10.49 -0.38
C THR A 392 -1.17 10.34 -0.83
N GLU A 393 -0.73 9.10 -1.03
CA GLU A 393 0.57 8.73 -1.58
C GLU A 393 0.39 7.80 -2.77
N ILE A 394 0.72 8.28 -3.97
CA ILE A 394 0.46 7.63 -5.27
C ILE A 394 1.70 6.93 -5.80
N GLY A 395 2.88 7.51 -5.63
CA GLY A 395 4.13 6.87 -5.99
C GLY A 395 4.23 5.47 -5.37
N VAL A 396 4.60 4.45 -6.17
CA VAL A 396 4.67 3.06 -5.68
C VAL A 396 5.68 2.94 -4.54
N ALA A 397 6.86 3.53 -4.70
CA ALA A 397 7.86 3.60 -3.65
C ALA A 397 7.41 4.57 -2.54
N ALA A 398 7.24 4.08 -1.32
CA ALA A 398 6.79 4.88 -0.20
C ALA A 398 7.82 5.96 0.19
N THR A 399 7.35 7.16 0.48
CA THR A 399 8.16 8.34 0.86
C THR A 399 7.65 8.96 2.15
N LYS A 400 6.62 9.82 2.07
CA LYS A 400 6.05 10.52 3.22
C LYS A 400 5.40 9.57 4.23
N THR A 401 4.83 8.46 3.77
CA THR A 401 4.23 7.46 4.67
C THR A 401 5.28 6.84 5.58
N PHE A 402 6.50 6.57 5.12
CA PHE A 402 7.61 6.07 5.95
C PHE A 402 7.88 6.98 7.14
N VAL A 403 8.06 8.26 6.87
CA VAL A 403 8.35 9.28 7.90
C VAL A 403 7.18 9.44 8.86
N CYS A 404 5.95 9.50 8.33
CA CYS A 404 4.73 9.62 9.13
C CYS A 404 4.47 8.40 10.02
N GLN A 405 4.73 7.18 9.55
CA GLN A 405 4.66 5.96 10.35
C GLN A 405 5.63 6.00 11.54
N ILE A 406 6.86 6.47 11.32
CA ILE A 406 7.85 6.61 12.39
C ILE A 406 7.35 7.64 13.42
N VAL A 407 6.94 8.81 12.98
CA VAL A 407 6.50 9.90 13.88
C VAL A 407 5.28 9.47 14.68
N ALA A 408 4.25 8.93 14.03
CA ALA A 408 3.05 8.48 14.70
C ALA A 408 3.33 7.32 15.69
N GLY A 409 4.12 6.33 15.26
CA GLY A 409 4.48 5.20 16.10
C GLY A 409 5.34 5.60 17.29
N VAL A 410 6.33 6.48 17.11
CA VAL A 410 7.18 6.99 18.21
C VAL A 410 6.35 7.83 19.18
N ALA A 411 5.47 8.71 18.69
CA ALA A 411 4.59 9.51 19.53
C ALA A 411 3.65 8.62 20.36
N LEU A 412 3.04 7.61 19.75
CA LEU A 412 2.23 6.62 20.44
C LEU A 412 3.03 5.92 21.56
N MET A 413 4.25 5.45 21.25
CA MET A 413 5.08 4.73 22.22
C MET A 413 5.58 5.64 23.34
N ILE A 414 5.89 6.90 23.08
CA ILE A 414 6.19 7.89 24.14
C ILE A 414 4.99 7.99 25.09
N SER A 415 3.78 8.15 24.56
CA SER A 415 2.56 8.23 25.36
C SER A 415 2.33 6.95 26.18
N ALA A 416 2.52 5.77 25.58
CA ALA A 416 2.40 4.49 26.26
C ALA A 416 3.40 4.33 27.42
N LEU A 417 4.64 4.75 27.20
CA LEU A 417 5.68 4.69 28.24
C LEU A 417 5.41 5.67 29.40
N VAL A 418 4.82 6.82 29.13
CA VAL A 418 4.38 7.77 30.18
C VAL A 418 3.20 7.17 30.94
N ALA A 419 2.17 6.70 30.25
CA ALA A 419 0.97 6.11 30.87
C ALA A 419 1.30 4.88 31.75
N THR A 420 2.35 4.14 31.39
CA THR A 420 2.82 2.95 32.15
C THR A 420 3.93 3.27 33.16
N ASN A 421 4.20 4.55 33.45
CA ASN A 421 5.23 5.01 34.38
C ASN A 421 6.67 4.53 34.04
N ARG A 422 6.97 4.28 32.77
CA ARG A 422 8.31 3.90 32.29
C ARG A 422 9.12 5.07 31.73
N LEU A 423 8.46 6.20 31.49
CA LEU A 423 9.08 7.44 31.01
C LEU A 423 8.53 8.63 31.82
N ALA A 424 9.43 9.44 32.37
CA ALA A 424 9.04 10.64 33.08
C ALA A 424 8.46 11.69 32.11
N SER A 425 7.36 12.36 32.50
CA SER A 425 6.68 13.39 31.70
C SER A 425 7.62 14.53 31.26
N ALA A 426 8.57 14.93 32.10
CA ALA A 426 9.57 15.95 31.75
C ALA A 426 10.48 15.51 30.57
N THR A 427 10.80 14.24 30.48
CA THR A 427 11.56 13.68 29.34
C THR A 427 10.65 13.57 28.11
N ALA A 428 9.41 13.13 28.30
CA ALA A 428 8.43 13.05 27.22
C ALA A 428 8.18 14.44 26.58
N ASN A 429 8.05 15.49 27.38
CA ASN A 429 7.90 16.87 26.86
C ASN A 429 9.08 17.25 25.94
N ARG A 430 10.33 17.01 26.36
CA ARG A 430 11.50 17.28 25.51
C ARG A 430 11.47 16.50 24.19
N LEU A 431 11.08 15.23 24.24
CA LEU A 431 10.97 14.40 23.04
C LEU A 431 9.85 14.89 22.11
N VAL A 432 8.73 15.34 22.65
CA VAL A 432 7.65 15.96 21.87
C VAL A 432 8.11 17.26 21.22
N ASP A 433 8.86 18.10 21.94
CA ASP A 433 9.45 19.32 21.38
C ASP A 433 10.46 18.99 20.25
N ASP A 434 11.22 17.90 20.38
CA ASP A 434 12.11 17.45 19.32
C ASP A 434 11.32 16.91 18.11
N LEU A 435 10.22 16.16 18.31
CA LEU A 435 9.33 15.74 17.21
C LEU A 435 8.73 16.94 16.47
N ARG A 436 8.34 18.00 17.19
CA ARG A 436 7.79 19.23 16.59
C ARG A 436 8.78 20.02 15.74
N ARG A 437 10.08 19.76 15.86
CA ARG A 437 11.13 20.37 15.02
C ARG A 437 11.36 19.60 13.72
N LEU A 438 10.86 18.36 13.63
CA LEU A 438 11.08 17.51 12.45
C LEU A 438 10.61 18.14 11.13
N PRO A 439 9.46 18.86 11.05
CA PRO A 439 9.07 19.53 9.81
C PRO A 439 10.17 20.46 9.26
N ASP A 440 10.73 21.31 10.10
CA ASP A 440 11.79 22.25 9.69
C ASP A 440 13.07 21.51 9.30
N GLN A 441 13.41 20.43 10.02
CA GLN A 441 14.60 19.61 9.74
C GLN A 441 14.45 18.87 8.40
N LEU A 442 13.27 18.31 8.11
CA LEU A 442 12.97 17.65 6.82
C LEU A 442 13.02 18.64 5.66
N PHE A 443 12.47 19.84 5.84
CA PHE A 443 12.55 20.91 4.84
C PHE A 443 13.99 21.32 4.55
N ALA A 444 14.80 21.52 5.60
CA ALA A 444 16.21 21.83 5.47
C ALA A 444 16.99 20.70 4.76
N ALA A 445 16.74 19.45 5.14
CA ALA A 445 17.35 18.27 4.50
C ALA A 445 16.99 18.18 3.01
N ALA A 446 15.73 18.45 2.64
CA ALA A 446 15.30 18.47 1.24
C ALA A 446 16.01 19.57 0.44
N THR A 447 16.11 20.77 1.03
CA THR A 447 16.78 21.91 0.39
C THR A 447 18.25 21.62 0.10
N VAL A 448 18.97 21.08 1.07
CA VAL A 448 20.38 20.68 0.90
C VAL A 448 20.51 19.54 -0.13
N ALA A 449 19.71 18.48 0.04
CA ALA A 449 19.82 17.28 -0.79
C ALA A 449 19.54 17.56 -2.27
N LYS A 450 18.58 18.44 -2.60
CA LYS A 450 18.30 18.85 -4.00
C LYS A 450 19.51 19.51 -4.69
N CYS A 451 20.39 20.14 -3.93
CA CYS A 451 21.59 20.78 -4.46
C CYS A 451 22.77 19.83 -4.56
N VAL A 452 23.00 18.99 -3.51
CA VAL A 452 24.24 18.23 -3.41
C VAL A 452 24.14 16.79 -3.92
N VAL A 453 22.94 16.20 -3.97
CA VAL A 453 22.76 14.80 -4.42
C VAL A 453 22.94 14.62 -5.95
N PRO A 454 22.46 15.52 -6.85
CA PRO A 454 22.63 15.30 -8.28
C PRO A 454 24.07 15.07 -8.71
N PRO A 455 25.08 15.91 -8.35
CA PRO A 455 26.47 15.66 -8.72
C PRO A 455 27.05 14.38 -8.10
N ILE A 456 26.54 13.92 -6.95
CA ILE A 456 26.93 12.62 -6.38
C ILE A 456 26.40 11.49 -7.27
N VAL A 457 25.16 11.56 -7.70
CA VAL A 457 24.56 10.57 -8.61
C VAL A 457 25.34 10.49 -9.92
N ASP A 458 25.81 11.61 -10.47
CA ASP A 458 26.62 11.63 -11.70
C ASP A 458 27.94 10.85 -11.52
N GLN A 459 28.53 10.90 -10.32
CA GLN A 459 29.78 10.18 -10.02
C GLN A 459 29.58 8.67 -9.89
N VAL A 460 28.45 8.24 -9.34
CA VAL A 460 28.21 6.81 -9.00
C VAL A 460 27.19 6.13 -9.90
N GLY A 461 26.54 6.87 -10.80
CA GLY A 461 25.38 6.39 -11.58
C GLY A 461 25.67 5.21 -12.52
N THR A 462 26.92 4.95 -12.87
CA THR A 462 27.34 3.81 -13.69
C THR A 462 27.48 2.51 -12.90
N ALA A 463 27.53 2.58 -11.58
CA ALA A 463 27.71 1.41 -10.73
C ALA A 463 26.51 0.45 -10.84
N THR A 464 26.80 -0.85 -10.80
CA THR A 464 25.77 -1.91 -10.86
C THR A 464 25.26 -2.34 -9.51
N GLY A 465 25.97 -2.00 -8.43
CA GLY A 465 25.61 -2.34 -7.06
C GLY A 465 26.02 -1.25 -6.07
N PHE A 466 25.30 -1.17 -4.95
CA PHE A 466 25.47 -0.20 -3.90
C PHE A 466 25.42 -0.88 -2.54
N ILE A 467 26.23 -0.41 -1.60
CA ILE A 467 26.20 -0.86 -0.21
C ILE A 467 25.76 0.31 0.66
N PHE A 468 24.85 0.03 1.60
CA PHE A 468 24.36 1.01 2.57
C PHE A 468 24.81 0.59 3.97
N LEU A 469 25.38 1.51 4.72
CA LEU A 469 25.93 1.22 6.04
C LEU A 469 25.41 2.20 7.09
N SER A 470 25.18 1.70 8.28
CA SER A 470 25.03 2.51 9.48
C SER A 470 25.26 1.69 10.75
N ARG A 471 25.03 2.30 11.91
CA ARG A 471 25.05 1.66 13.22
C ARG A 471 23.82 2.04 14.04
N GLY A 472 23.39 1.14 14.96
CA GLY A 472 22.33 1.41 15.92
C GLY A 472 21.06 1.95 15.25
N ALA A 473 20.58 3.12 15.72
CA ALA A 473 19.36 3.76 15.22
C ALA A 473 19.42 4.23 13.76
N GLY A 474 20.61 4.28 13.16
CA GLY A 474 20.76 4.63 11.74
C GLY A 474 20.56 3.46 10.79
N LEU A 475 20.64 2.21 11.29
CA LEU A 475 20.57 1.03 10.44
C LEU A 475 19.23 0.88 9.67
N PRO A 476 18.05 1.13 10.25
CA PRO A 476 16.79 1.06 9.51
C PRO A 476 16.72 2.05 8.35
N TYR A 477 17.39 3.20 8.45
CA TYR A 477 17.46 4.17 7.34
C TYR A 477 18.40 3.70 6.23
N ALA A 478 19.49 3.00 6.58
CA ALA A 478 20.33 2.33 5.58
C ALA A 478 19.55 1.24 4.84
N ALA A 479 18.71 0.48 5.55
CA ALA A 479 17.82 -0.52 4.97
C ALA A 479 16.82 0.12 4.01
N GLU A 480 16.20 1.23 4.44
CA GLU A 480 15.22 1.96 3.62
C GLU A 480 15.86 2.58 2.38
N GLY A 481 17.07 3.18 2.51
CA GLY A 481 17.81 3.71 1.36
C GLY A 481 18.15 2.64 0.33
N ALA A 482 18.62 1.48 0.79
CA ALA A 482 18.88 0.33 -0.08
C ALA A 482 17.60 -0.18 -0.76
N LEU A 483 16.49 -0.22 -0.04
CA LEU A 483 15.18 -0.62 -0.57
C LEU A 483 14.72 0.36 -1.67
N LYS A 484 14.69 1.66 -1.39
CA LYS A 484 14.30 2.71 -2.36
C LYS A 484 15.17 2.66 -3.61
N LEU A 485 16.48 2.47 -3.44
CA LEU A 485 17.38 2.45 -4.58
C LEU A 485 17.12 1.23 -5.48
N LYS A 486 16.98 0.03 -4.93
CA LYS A 486 16.69 -1.18 -5.74
C LYS A 486 15.33 -1.12 -6.42
N GLU A 487 14.31 -0.61 -5.73
CA GLU A 487 12.94 -0.47 -6.28
C GLU A 487 12.88 0.42 -7.51
N LEU A 488 13.60 1.54 -7.47
CA LEU A 488 13.50 2.58 -8.50
C LEU A 488 14.53 2.44 -9.61
N SER A 489 15.78 2.12 -9.26
CA SER A 489 16.89 2.07 -10.22
C SER A 489 17.10 0.70 -10.86
N TYR A 490 16.55 -0.36 -10.26
CA TYR A 490 16.77 -1.78 -10.62
C TYR A 490 18.24 -2.21 -10.49
N ARG A 491 18.99 -1.54 -9.62
CA ARG A 491 20.37 -1.88 -9.24
C ARG A 491 20.38 -2.68 -7.97
N TRP A 492 21.39 -3.54 -7.82
CA TRP A 492 21.63 -4.24 -6.55
C TRP A 492 21.94 -3.23 -5.45
N ALA A 493 21.26 -3.33 -4.33
CA ALA A 493 21.51 -2.49 -3.17
C ALA A 493 21.28 -3.29 -1.90
N GLU A 494 22.29 -3.41 -1.10
CA GLU A 494 22.28 -4.15 0.16
C GLU A 494 22.64 -3.23 1.33
N HIS A 495 22.11 -3.53 2.50
CA HIS A 495 22.44 -2.80 3.71
C HIS A 495 23.07 -3.73 4.75
N TYR A 496 24.02 -3.21 5.53
CA TYR A 496 24.66 -3.96 6.61
C TYR A 496 24.90 -3.08 7.82
N PRO A 497 24.84 -3.64 9.05
CA PRO A 497 25.48 -3.01 10.19
C PRO A 497 26.96 -2.80 9.86
N ALA A 498 27.48 -1.58 10.03
CA ALA A 498 28.85 -1.27 9.62
C ALA A 498 29.91 -2.12 10.33
N GLY A 499 29.58 -2.66 11.52
CA GLY A 499 30.42 -3.61 12.23
C GLY A 499 30.58 -4.96 11.53
N GLU A 500 29.57 -5.37 10.74
CA GLU A 500 29.52 -6.65 10.03
C GLU A 500 30.34 -6.66 8.72
N LEU A 501 30.85 -5.50 8.28
CA LEU A 501 31.70 -5.43 7.06
C LEU A 501 32.80 -6.50 7.02
N LYS A 502 33.49 -6.73 8.15
CA LYS A 502 34.58 -7.67 8.25
C LYS A 502 34.18 -9.14 8.20
N HIS A 503 32.88 -9.41 8.33
CA HIS A 503 32.30 -10.75 8.38
C HIS A 503 31.72 -11.22 7.02
N GLY A 504 32.20 -10.61 5.92
CA GLY A 504 31.82 -10.99 4.55
C GLY A 504 31.66 -9.82 3.59
N PRO A 505 30.80 -8.82 3.87
CA PRO A 505 30.47 -7.77 2.90
C PRO A 505 31.65 -6.95 2.38
N LEU A 506 32.76 -6.88 3.14
CA LEU A 506 33.97 -6.17 2.74
C LEU A 506 34.61 -6.76 1.46
N ALA A 507 34.31 -8.02 1.15
CA ALA A 507 34.75 -8.68 -0.08
C ALA A 507 34.06 -8.08 -1.35
N LEU A 508 32.94 -7.41 -1.20
CA LEU A 508 32.23 -6.74 -2.30
C LEU A 508 32.84 -5.38 -2.66
N ILE A 509 33.74 -4.87 -1.83
CA ILE A 509 34.32 -3.54 -2.02
C ILE A 509 35.54 -3.61 -2.92
N SER A 510 35.48 -2.93 -4.03
CA SER A 510 36.57 -2.71 -4.99
C SER A 510 36.65 -1.22 -5.36
N THR A 511 37.63 -0.87 -6.19
CA THR A 511 37.82 0.51 -6.64
C THR A 511 36.54 1.06 -7.28
N GLY A 512 36.02 2.15 -6.70
CA GLY A 512 34.81 2.82 -7.18
C GLY A 512 33.47 2.22 -6.71
N THR A 513 33.48 1.14 -5.91
CA THR A 513 32.23 0.59 -5.33
C THR A 513 31.55 1.66 -4.47
N PRO A 514 30.31 2.11 -4.78
CA PRO A 514 29.61 3.09 -3.97
C PRO A 514 29.15 2.50 -2.63
N VAL A 515 29.49 3.21 -1.56
CA VAL A 515 29.07 2.87 -0.20
C VAL A 515 28.43 4.08 0.43
N VAL A 516 27.10 4.04 0.57
CA VAL A 516 26.31 5.10 1.21
C VAL A 516 26.30 4.87 2.72
N VAL A 517 26.76 5.85 3.48
CA VAL A 517 26.87 5.76 4.93
C VAL A 517 25.96 6.77 5.59
N ILE A 518 25.01 6.27 6.40
CA ILE A 518 24.17 7.12 7.25
C ILE A 518 24.92 7.32 8.57
N ASP A 519 25.54 8.48 8.70
CA ASP A 519 26.31 8.85 9.88
C ASP A 519 25.39 9.43 10.94
N ASN A 520 25.16 8.65 11.99
CA ASN A 520 24.33 9.02 13.14
C ASN A 520 25.16 9.51 14.34
N GLY A 521 26.43 9.88 14.10
CA GLY A 521 27.35 10.35 15.14
C GLY A 521 28.02 9.24 15.97
N ASP A 522 27.90 7.96 15.58
CA ASP A 522 28.67 6.88 16.21
C ASP A 522 30.16 6.97 15.78
N PRO A 523 31.12 7.18 16.73
CA PRO A 523 32.52 7.37 16.38
C PRO A 523 33.15 6.17 15.65
N LYS A 524 32.59 4.97 15.79
CA LYS A 524 33.06 3.78 15.09
C LYS A 524 32.73 3.79 13.60
N LEU A 525 31.77 4.57 13.16
CA LEU A 525 31.45 4.72 11.71
C LEU A 525 32.62 5.33 10.94
N ALA A 526 33.33 6.30 11.52
CA ALA A 526 34.49 6.91 10.88
C ALA A 526 35.58 5.85 10.57
N LEU A 527 35.79 4.88 11.46
CA LEU A 527 36.70 3.76 11.23
C LEU A 527 36.22 2.84 10.10
N ASN A 528 34.94 2.54 10.07
CA ASN A 528 34.36 1.72 8.99
C ASN A 528 34.44 2.43 7.62
N MET A 529 34.24 3.73 7.56
CA MET A 529 34.41 4.52 6.33
C MET A 529 35.90 4.50 5.87
N ALA A 530 36.83 4.61 6.79
CA ALA A 530 38.28 4.50 6.49
C ALA A 530 38.65 3.12 5.93
N GLU A 531 38.07 2.05 6.46
CA GLU A 531 38.26 0.68 5.95
C GLU A 531 37.76 0.50 4.52
N VAL A 532 36.60 1.11 4.19
CA VAL A 532 36.04 1.12 2.84
C VAL A 532 36.96 1.89 1.89
N ARG A 533 37.36 3.10 2.27
CA ARG A 533 38.26 3.95 1.46
C ARG A 533 39.61 3.30 1.20
N ALA A 534 40.17 2.61 2.20
CA ALA A 534 41.44 1.88 2.07
C ALA A 534 41.41 0.77 1.00
N ARG A 535 40.21 0.32 0.60
CA ARG A 535 39.99 -0.69 -0.46
C ARG A 535 39.52 -0.08 -1.78
N GLY A 536 39.55 1.25 -1.88
CA GLY A 536 39.15 1.98 -3.06
C GLY A 536 37.65 2.18 -3.20
N GLY A 537 36.84 1.85 -2.18
CA GLY A 537 35.40 2.12 -2.18
C GLY A 537 35.12 3.61 -2.17
N HIS A 538 34.10 4.02 -2.92
CA HIS A 538 33.62 5.40 -2.99
C HIS A 538 32.56 5.62 -1.89
N VAL A 539 32.94 6.29 -0.81
CA VAL A 539 32.04 6.59 0.32
C VAL A 539 31.22 7.83 0.02
N VAL A 540 29.89 7.72 0.12
CA VAL A 540 28.93 8.82 0.12
C VAL A 540 28.32 8.89 1.52
N SER A 541 28.64 9.94 2.26
CA SER A 541 28.19 10.11 3.65
C SER A 541 27.02 11.09 3.77
N ILE A 542 26.00 10.68 4.53
CA ILE A 542 24.83 11.49 4.87
C ILE A 542 24.83 11.66 6.39
N GLY A 543 24.90 12.87 6.90
CA GLY A 543 25.02 13.03 8.34
C GLY A 543 25.47 14.43 8.81
N PRO A 544 26.22 14.54 9.93
CA PRO A 544 26.64 15.82 10.49
C PRO A 544 27.42 16.68 9.49
N ALA A 545 27.66 17.93 9.90
CA ALA A 545 28.52 18.85 9.16
C ALA A 545 29.88 18.18 8.86
N GLY A 546 30.28 18.20 7.59
CA GLY A 546 31.48 17.51 7.08
C GLY A 546 31.19 16.22 6.30
N CYS A 547 29.96 15.72 6.33
CA CYS A 547 29.50 14.69 5.41
C CYS A 547 29.25 15.27 4.00
N ASP A 548 29.21 14.39 2.98
CA ASP A 548 28.93 14.78 1.59
C ASP A 548 27.51 15.38 1.46
N VAL A 549 26.56 14.87 2.23
CA VAL A 549 25.20 15.41 2.39
C VAL A 549 25.02 15.82 3.85
N PRO A 550 25.30 17.09 4.20
CA PRO A 550 25.17 17.55 5.58
C PRO A 550 23.72 17.72 5.99
N LEU A 551 23.38 17.23 7.18
CA LEU A 551 22.10 17.41 7.86
C LEU A 551 22.23 18.48 8.96
N ALA A 552 21.18 19.26 9.20
CA ALA A 552 21.26 20.50 9.99
C ALA A 552 21.49 20.26 11.49
N ASP A 553 20.93 19.20 12.07
CA ASP A 553 21.02 18.94 13.52
C ASP A 553 20.87 17.44 13.79
N ILE A 554 21.98 16.72 13.86
CA ILE A 554 21.97 15.32 14.27
C ILE A 554 22.17 15.25 15.77
N ARG A 555 21.08 15.34 16.50
CA ARG A 555 21.06 14.87 17.88
C ARG A 555 20.86 13.35 17.86
N GLN A 556 21.44 12.68 18.85
CA GLN A 556 21.21 11.24 19.05
C GLN A 556 19.78 10.98 19.57
N GLN A 557 18.77 11.21 18.72
CA GLN A 557 17.39 10.97 19.07
C GLN A 557 17.12 9.47 19.21
N PRO A 558 16.12 9.06 20.01
CA PRO A 558 15.75 7.65 20.14
C PRO A 558 15.31 7.01 18.82
N TRP A 559 14.79 7.81 17.88
CA TRP A 559 14.37 7.39 16.54
C TRP A 559 15.49 7.51 15.48
N GLY A 560 16.70 7.91 15.86
CA GLY A 560 17.82 8.07 14.92
C GLY A 560 17.69 9.31 14.02
N PRO A 561 18.48 9.35 12.92
CA PRO A 561 18.56 10.48 11.99
C PRO A 561 17.40 10.43 10.96
N LEU A 562 16.17 10.72 11.39
CA LEU A 562 14.97 10.59 10.55
C LEU A 562 15.05 11.46 9.29
N GLU A 563 15.63 12.64 9.37
CA GLU A 563 15.84 13.56 8.26
C GLU A 563 16.73 12.95 7.15
N SER A 564 17.51 11.91 7.44
CA SER A 564 18.30 11.17 6.41
C SER A 564 17.43 10.44 5.38
N ALA A 565 16.15 10.20 5.71
CA ALA A 565 15.21 9.60 4.76
C ALA A 565 15.07 10.45 3.48
N VAL A 566 15.07 11.78 3.62
CA VAL A 566 14.89 12.71 2.49
C VAL A 566 16.01 12.61 1.46
N PRO A 567 17.29 12.80 1.82
CA PRO A 567 18.38 12.65 0.84
C PRO A 567 18.49 11.23 0.26
N LEU A 568 18.13 10.18 1.00
CA LEU A 568 18.09 8.81 0.48
C LEU A 568 17.02 8.64 -0.61
N GLN A 569 15.83 9.20 -0.40
CA GLN A 569 14.75 9.21 -1.38
C GLN A 569 15.13 10.03 -2.62
N ILE A 570 15.72 11.22 -2.45
CA ILE A 570 16.19 12.06 -3.56
C ILE A 570 17.31 11.34 -4.33
N PHE A 571 18.22 10.66 -3.66
CA PHE A 571 19.29 9.89 -4.28
C PHE A 571 18.74 8.77 -5.17
N ALA A 572 17.82 7.95 -4.63
CA ALA A 572 17.20 6.87 -5.37
C ALA A 572 16.40 7.38 -6.58
N ARG A 573 15.61 8.46 -6.40
CA ARG A 573 14.85 9.10 -7.47
C ARG A 573 15.76 9.63 -8.59
N ASN A 574 16.80 10.38 -8.24
CA ASN A 574 17.70 10.99 -9.24
C ASN A 574 18.46 9.93 -10.01
N LEU A 575 18.93 8.85 -9.35
CA LEU A 575 19.57 7.74 -10.03
C LEU A 575 18.60 7.04 -11.00
N ALA A 576 17.36 6.82 -10.59
CA ALA A 576 16.34 6.20 -11.44
C ALA A 576 16.04 7.07 -12.69
N LEU A 577 15.90 8.38 -12.52
CA LEU A 577 15.68 9.32 -13.63
C LEU A 577 16.88 9.36 -14.58
N ALA A 578 18.11 9.38 -14.07
CA ALA A 578 19.33 9.32 -14.88
C ALA A 578 19.42 8.01 -15.70
N LEU A 579 18.80 6.93 -15.20
CA LEU A 579 18.68 5.64 -15.91
C LEU A 579 17.43 5.55 -16.81
N GLY A 580 16.66 6.63 -16.96
CA GLY A 580 15.44 6.66 -17.79
C GLY A 580 14.29 5.79 -17.21
N ARG A 581 14.21 5.65 -15.87
CA ARG A 581 13.18 4.84 -15.21
C ARG A 581 11.98 5.69 -14.80
N ASP A 582 10.82 5.05 -14.78
CA ASP A 582 9.58 5.64 -14.23
C ASP A 582 9.63 5.50 -12.71
N VAL A 583 9.74 6.62 -12.00
CA VAL A 583 9.87 6.64 -10.54
C VAL A 583 8.54 6.47 -9.81
N ASP A 584 7.42 6.80 -10.47
CA ASP A 584 6.09 6.64 -9.90
C ASP A 584 5.57 5.20 -10.03
N LYS A 585 5.96 4.52 -11.12
CA LYS A 585 5.48 3.18 -11.48
C LYS A 585 6.67 2.27 -11.88
N PRO A 586 7.53 1.91 -10.93
CA PRO A 586 8.65 1.03 -11.20
C PRO A 586 8.17 -0.38 -11.58
N ARG A 587 8.86 -1.02 -12.54
CA ARG A 587 8.46 -2.33 -13.07
C ARG A 587 8.34 -3.38 -11.95
N ASN A 588 7.40 -4.30 -12.10
CA ASN A 588 7.18 -5.44 -11.21
C ASN A 588 6.90 -5.07 -9.74
N LEU A 589 6.45 -3.86 -9.47
CA LEU A 589 6.05 -3.42 -8.14
C LEU A 589 4.65 -2.82 -8.16
N ALA A 590 3.90 -3.01 -7.08
CA ALA A 590 2.60 -2.43 -6.85
C ALA A 590 2.59 -1.67 -5.52
N LYS A 591 1.78 -0.60 -5.42
CA LYS A 591 1.70 0.24 -4.21
C LYS A 591 1.28 -0.54 -2.97
N SER A 592 0.45 -1.55 -3.13
CA SER A 592 -0.01 -2.41 -2.03
C SER A 592 -0.16 -3.85 -2.55
N VAL A 593 0.27 -4.81 -1.75
CA VAL A 593 0.22 -6.26 -2.06
C VAL A 593 -0.92 -6.86 -1.25
N THR A 594 -2.01 -7.24 -1.91
CA THR A 594 -3.24 -7.78 -1.29
C THR A 594 -3.45 -9.26 -1.53
N VAL A 595 -2.48 -9.92 -2.12
CA VAL A 595 -2.46 -11.37 -2.38
C VAL A 595 -1.08 -11.89 -2.02
N GLU A 596 -1.00 -13.11 -1.53
CA GLU A 596 0.25 -13.85 -1.31
C GLU A 596 0.79 -14.45 -2.61
#